data_3200d9bbaf1f2d51ba77dc9e1f0b4cd7
#
_entry.id   3200d9bbaf1f2d51ba77dc9e1f0b4cd7
#
_cell.length_a   1.000
_cell.length_b   1.000
_cell.length_c   1.000
_cell.angle_alpha   90.00
_cell.angle_beta   90.00
_cell.angle_gamma   90.00
#
_symmetry.space_group_name_H-M   'P 1'
#
loop_
_entity.id
_entity.type
_entity.pdbx_description
1 polymer ?
#
loop_
_entity_poly.entity_id
_entity_poly.type
_entity_poly.pdbx_seq_one_letter_code
_entity_poly.pdbx_strand_id
1 'polypeptide(L)'
;MTNSKNNFFSVIRPGTNTTYQDLGRKNLNHIGLPVGGAMDIRNYKLANSLLSDDNETLIEFAYQGPLLKFHGKEAKFAITGNVNFNIIRSQGIEIGECYKSYYLKDGDQIDIISVLNSVYGYLAVEGGFKTDLSFGSSSTNTNASLGGNNGKKISDTDQITLNNKNSNNLTKKLNYINSKIEYIRVIKATNYNYFTDISKNDFFTKEFIVSKFSDRMGMRLSGPILKNNVSTNIRSEGIITVSYTHLTLPTSRS
;
A
#
# COMPACT_ATOMS: atom_id res chain seq x y z
N MET A 1 -26.32 29.62 9.66
CA MET A 1 -25.22 28.97 8.91
C MET A 1 -24.69 27.85 9.80
N THR A 2 -25.10 26.64 9.56
CA THR A 2 -24.63 25.46 10.32
C THR A 2 -23.18 25.21 9.91
N ASN A 3 -22.24 25.45 10.83
CA ASN A 3 -20.85 24.98 10.68
C ASN A 3 -20.88 23.47 10.49
N SER A 4 -20.82 22.99 9.26
CA SER A 4 -20.61 21.57 9.02
C SER A 4 -19.20 21.23 9.51
N LYS A 5 -19.09 20.70 10.72
CA LYS A 5 -17.82 20.13 11.20
C LYS A 5 -17.36 19.12 10.14
N ASN A 6 -16.20 19.36 9.55
CA ASN A 6 -15.59 18.39 8.64
C ASN A 6 -15.35 17.09 9.40
N ASN A 7 -15.68 15.97 8.78
CA ASN A 7 -15.33 14.65 9.29
C ASN A 7 -13.80 14.46 9.20
N PHE A 8 -13.18 13.94 10.26
CA PHE A 8 -11.76 13.67 10.29
C PHE A 8 -11.41 12.54 11.26
N PHE A 9 -10.23 11.98 11.11
CA PHE A 9 -9.60 11.11 12.10
C PHE A 9 -8.47 11.84 12.82
N SER A 10 -8.39 11.66 14.14
CA SER A 10 -7.17 11.88 14.89
C SER A 10 -6.36 10.58 14.94
N VAL A 11 -5.05 10.69 14.76
CA VAL A 11 -4.15 9.53 14.78
C VAL A 11 -3.69 9.28 16.20
N ILE A 12 -4.05 8.13 16.77
CA ILE A 12 -3.60 7.69 18.10
C ILE A 12 -2.29 6.90 17.98
N ARG A 13 -2.20 6.05 16.96
CA ARG A 13 -1.01 5.31 16.58
C ARG A 13 -0.92 5.31 15.06
N PRO A 14 0.19 5.75 14.44
CA PRO A 14 0.27 5.87 12.99
C PRO A 14 0.43 4.53 12.26
N GLY A 15 0.83 3.46 12.94
CA GLY A 15 1.16 2.19 12.32
C GLY A 15 2.50 2.21 11.59
N THR A 16 2.76 1.16 10.82
CA THR A 16 4.01 1.01 10.08
C THR A 16 3.78 1.39 8.62
N ASN A 17 4.58 2.34 8.14
CA ASN A 17 4.58 2.76 6.74
C ASN A 17 3.20 3.16 6.18
N THR A 18 2.43 3.89 6.98
CA THR A 18 1.08 4.35 6.64
C THR A 18 1.16 5.59 5.75
N THR A 19 0.56 5.52 4.57
CA THR A 19 0.64 6.56 3.53
C THR A 19 -0.66 6.67 2.75
N TYR A 20 -0.89 7.86 2.13
CA TYR A 20 -1.97 8.02 1.15
C TYR A 20 -1.57 7.40 -0.18
N GLN A 21 -2.48 6.66 -0.78
CA GLN A 21 -2.26 6.04 -2.08
C GLN A 21 -3.51 6.12 -2.96
N ASP A 22 -3.26 6.33 -4.25
CA ASP A 22 -4.23 6.25 -5.35
C ASP A 22 -3.69 5.33 -6.45
N LEU A 23 -4.06 5.53 -7.71
CA LEU A 23 -3.52 4.78 -8.85
C LEU A 23 -2.15 5.29 -9.33
N GLY A 24 -1.59 6.30 -8.67
CA GLY A 24 -0.29 6.87 -8.99
C GLY A 24 -0.30 7.89 -10.13
N ARG A 25 0.89 8.37 -10.44
CA ARG A 25 1.16 9.41 -11.45
C ARG A 25 1.34 8.78 -12.81
N LYS A 26 0.80 9.40 -13.85
CA LYS A 26 0.92 8.88 -15.22
C LYS A 26 1.86 9.77 -16.04
N ASN A 27 2.57 9.14 -17.00
CA ASN A 27 3.34 9.80 -18.04
C ASN A 27 4.50 10.70 -17.55
N LEU A 28 5.12 10.40 -16.40
CA LEU A 28 6.20 11.19 -15.81
C LEU A 28 7.56 10.47 -15.81
N ASN A 29 7.66 9.30 -16.41
CA ASN A 29 8.91 8.53 -16.48
C ASN A 29 10.03 9.30 -17.20
N HIS A 30 9.68 10.16 -18.15
CA HIS A 30 10.65 10.98 -18.92
C HIS A 30 11.38 12.03 -18.05
N ILE A 31 10.82 12.40 -16.89
CA ILE A 31 11.48 13.26 -15.90
C ILE A 31 11.98 12.50 -14.68
N GLY A 32 12.03 11.16 -14.75
CA GLY A 32 12.54 10.32 -13.69
C GLY A 32 11.59 10.10 -12.50
N LEU A 33 10.32 10.51 -12.61
CA LEU A 33 9.33 10.27 -11.55
C LEU A 33 8.65 8.90 -11.74
N PRO A 34 8.69 8.04 -10.71
CA PRO A 34 7.99 6.75 -10.75
C PRO A 34 6.48 6.96 -10.69
N VAL A 35 5.73 6.02 -11.23
CA VAL A 35 4.26 6.02 -11.19
C VAL A 35 3.76 6.09 -9.74
N GLY A 36 4.35 5.33 -8.82
CA GLY A 36 3.85 5.21 -7.44
C GLY A 36 2.50 4.47 -7.40
N GLY A 37 1.62 4.91 -6.51
CA GLY A 37 0.29 4.33 -6.35
C GLY A 37 0.26 3.14 -5.41
N ALA A 38 -0.92 2.56 -5.23
CA ALA A 38 -1.14 1.40 -4.37
C ALA A 38 -0.30 0.19 -4.82
N MET A 39 0.33 -0.50 -3.88
CA MET A 39 1.14 -1.70 -4.15
C MET A 39 0.28 -2.87 -4.62
N ASP A 40 -0.90 -3.04 -4.02
CA ASP A 40 -1.89 -4.04 -4.45
C ASP A 40 -3.10 -3.32 -5.06
N ILE A 41 -3.02 -3.10 -6.38
CA ILE A 41 -4.08 -2.42 -7.15
C ILE A 41 -5.42 -3.17 -7.04
N ARG A 42 -5.41 -4.50 -6.88
CA ARG A 42 -6.64 -5.29 -6.75
C ARG A 42 -7.35 -4.97 -5.43
N ASN A 43 -6.64 -5.03 -4.30
CA ASN A 43 -7.21 -4.68 -3.00
C ASN A 43 -7.61 -3.20 -2.92
N TYR A 44 -6.83 -2.31 -3.53
CA TYR A 44 -7.19 -0.90 -3.69
C TYR A 44 -8.56 -0.72 -4.39
N LYS A 45 -8.75 -1.36 -5.55
CA LYS A 45 -10.02 -1.29 -6.30
C LYS A 45 -11.19 -1.93 -5.55
N LEU A 46 -10.98 -3.06 -4.89
CA LEU A 46 -12.01 -3.71 -4.08
C LEU A 46 -12.45 -2.83 -2.91
N ALA A 47 -11.54 -2.12 -2.25
CA ALA A 47 -11.86 -1.19 -1.17
C ALA A 47 -12.75 -0.05 -1.65
N ASN A 48 -12.42 0.59 -2.78
CA ASN A 48 -13.25 1.62 -3.40
C ASN A 48 -14.64 1.09 -3.79
N SER A 49 -14.71 -0.08 -4.42
CA SER A 49 -15.98 -0.67 -4.89
C SER A 49 -16.96 -0.98 -3.75
N LEU A 50 -16.45 -1.32 -2.56
CA LEU A 50 -17.25 -1.52 -1.35
C LEU A 50 -17.99 -0.26 -0.90
N LEU A 51 -17.42 0.90 -1.22
CA LEU A 51 -17.97 2.21 -0.86
C LEU A 51 -18.69 2.90 -2.02
N SER A 52 -18.80 2.24 -3.17
CA SER A 52 -19.34 2.83 -4.42
C SER A 52 -18.54 4.04 -4.90
N ASP A 53 -17.24 3.97 -4.67
CA ASP A 53 -16.27 4.97 -5.10
C ASP A 53 -15.42 4.45 -6.27
N ASP A 54 -14.93 5.38 -7.07
CA ASP A 54 -14.04 5.10 -8.19
C ASP A 54 -12.71 5.81 -7.98
N ASN A 55 -11.67 5.01 -7.68
CA ASN A 55 -10.28 5.49 -7.64
C ASN A 55 -9.98 6.61 -6.62
N GLU A 56 -10.75 6.69 -5.54
CA GLU A 56 -10.50 7.63 -4.46
C GLU A 56 -9.16 7.34 -3.74
N THR A 57 -8.61 8.37 -3.11
CA THR A 57 -7.43 8.23 -2.26
C THR A 57 -7.73 7.34 -1.06
N LEU A 58 -6.90 6.32 -0.82
CA LEU A 58 -6.96 5.42 0.32
C LEU A 58 -5.74 5.58 1.21
N ILE A 59 -5.83 5.04 2.42
CA ILE A 59 -4.65 4.81 3.27
C ILE A 59 -4.16 3.39 3.05
N GLU A 60 -2.90 3.26 2.63
CA GLU A 60 -2.14 2.02 2.58
C GLU A 60 -1.24 1.94 3.81
N PHE A 61 -1.18 0.76 4.43
CA PHE A 61 -0.31 0.47 5.57
C PHE A 61 0.36 -0.89 5.38
N ALA A 62 1.52 -1.07 6.06
CA ALA A 62 2.28 -2.32 5.99
C ALA A 62 2.44 -2.94 7.37
N TYR A 63 2.31 -4.26 7.49
CA TYR A 63 2.47 -5.08 8.69
C TYR A 63 1.51 -4.73 9.83
N GLN A 64 1.58 -3.52 10.38
CA GLN A 64 0.69 -2.98 11.40
C GLN A 64 0.11 -1.65 10.92
N GLY A 65 -1.20 -1.52 10.94
CA GLY A 65 -1.88 -0.31 10.53
C GLY A 65 -2.09 0.70 11.66
N PRO A 66 -2.74 1.81 11.35
CA PRO A 66 -2.99 2.86 12.32
C PRO A 66 -4.13 2.50 13.30
N LEU A 67 -4.08 3.14 14.48
CA LEU A 67 -5.22 3.31 15.37
C LEU A 67 -5.74 4.74 15.21
N LEU A 68 -6.96 4.85 14.70
CA LEU A 68 -7.60 6.11 14.34
C LEU A 68 -8.86 6.33 15.16
N LYS A 69 -9.08 7.55 15.66
CA LYS A 69 -10.34 7.96 16.30
C LYS A 69 -11.11 8.89 15.37
N PHE A 70 -12.34 8.54 15.08
CA PHE A 70 -13.23 9.31 14.23
C PHE A 70 -13.85 10.49 14.98
N HIS A 71 -13.92 11.64 14.30
CA HIS A 71 -14.59 12.84 14.74
C HIS A 71 -15.49 13.34 13.62
N GLY A 72 -16.77 13.48 13.91
CA GLY A 72 -17.77 13.95 12.95
C GLY A 72 -19.13 13.31 13.14
N LYS A 73 -20.01 13.51 12.16
CA LYS A 73 -21.37 13.00 12.26
C LYS A 73 -21.41 11.48 11.99
N GLU A 74 -20.94 11.09 10.84
CA GLU A 74 -20.92 9.71 10.36
C GLU A 74 -19.93 9.57 9.21
N ALA A 75 -19.28 8.41 9.11
CA ALA A 75 -18.48 8.03 7.97
C ALA A 75 -18.65 6.54 7.68
N LYS A 76 -18.55 6.15 6.41
CA LYS A 76 -18.55 4.76 5.97
C LYS A 76 -17.15 4.37 5.55
N PHE A 77 -16.68 3.22 6.00
CA PHE A 77 -15.35 2.73 5.68
C PHE A 77 -15.34 1.25 5.33
N ALA A 78 -14.28 0.81 4.69
CA ALA A 78 -13.99 -0.59 4.42
C ALA A 78 -12.49 -0.85 4.53
N ILE A 79 -12.14 -2.08 4.93
CA ILE A 79 -10.75 -2.55 4.95
C ILE A 79 -10.63 -3.74 4.02
N THR A 80 -9.57 -3.73 3.20
CA THR A 80 -9.20 -4.83 2.30
C THR A 80 -7.75 -5.26 2.50
N GLY A 81 -7.46 -6.47 2.06
CA GLY A 81 -6.23 -7.18 2.41
C GLY A 81 -6.53 -8.29 3.42
N ASN A 82 -5.52 -8.97 3.88
CA ASN A 82 -5.66 -9.97 4.96
C ASN A 82 -5.29 -9.31 6.29
N VAL A 83 -6.24 -8.61 6.91
CA VAL A 83 -6.01 -7.66 8.01
C VAL A 83 -6.83 -8.05 9.23
N ASN A 84 -6.20 -8.10 10.39
CA ASN A 84 -6.87 -8.13 11.68
C ASN A 84 -7.11 -6.71 12.17
N PHE A 85 -8.35 -6.36 12.44
CA PHE A 85 -8.70 -5.06 12.99
C PHE A 85 -9.94 -5.12 13.89
N ASN A 86 -10.03 -4.18 14.78
CA ASN A 86 -11.17 -3.97 15.66
C ASN A 86 -11.82 -2.62 15.39
N ILE A 87 -13.13 -2.56 15.62
CA ILE A 87 -13.90 -1.32 15.69
C ILE A 87 -14.26 -1.12 17.16
N ILE A 88 -13.71 -0.07 17.78
CA ILE A 88 -13.93 0.25 19.18
C ILE A 88 -15.05 1.29 19.26
N ARG A 89 -16.16 0.91 19.86
CA ARG A 89 -17.35 1.75 20.04
C ARG A 89 -17.61 2.00 21.52
N SER A 90 -18.46 2.96 21.82
CA SER A 90 -18.92 3.20 23.20
C SER A 90 -19.55 1.96 23.88
N GLN A 91 -20.12 1.05 23.09
CA GLN A 91 -20.81 -0.16 23.56
C GLN A 91 -19.88 -1.38 23.68
N GLY A 92 -18.63 -1.30 23.23
CA GLY A 92 -17.67 -2.39 23.25
C GLY A 92 -16.82 -2.49 21.99
N ILE A 93 -16.14 -3.62 21.85
CA ILE A 93 -15.23 -3.90 20.74
C ILE A 93 -15.92 -4.88 19.79
N GLU A 94 -15.99 -4.50 18.51
CA GLU A 94 -16.44 -5.34 17.41
C GLU A 94 -15.21 -5.80 16.61
N ILE A 95 -15.07 -7.11 16.41
CA ILE A 95 -14.02 -7.66 15.53
C ILE A 95 -14.45 -7.37 14.09
N GLY A 96 -13.59 -6.66 13.35
CA GLY A 96 -13.85 -6.29 11.98
C GLY A 96 -13.59 -7.44 10.99
N GLU A 97 -14.35 -7.47 9.92
CA GLU A 97 -14.21 -8.40 8.80
C GLU A 97 -13.75 -7.64 7.55
N CYS A 98 -12.67 -8.08 6.92
CA CYS A 98 -12.21 -7.52 5.66
C CYS A 98 -13.25 -7.69 4.54
N TYR A 99 -13.20 -6.82 3.53
CA TYR A 99 -14.12 -6.83 2.38
C TYR A 99 -15.59 -6.61 2.74
N LYS A 100 -15.84 -5.94 3.87
CA LYS A 100 -17.15 -5.49 4.34
C LYS A 100 -17.09 -4.02 4.70
N SER A 101 -18.15 -3.26 4.39
CA SER A 101 -18.24 -1.86 4.77
C SER A 101 -18.95 -1.70 6.12
N TYR A 102 -18.52 -0.71 6.89
CA TYR A 102 -18.99 -0.37 8.24
C TYR A 102 -19.26 1.13 8.36
N TYR A 103 -20.06 1.50 9.33
CA TYR A 103 -20.29 2.89 9.71
C TYR A 103 -19.55 3.23 11.00
N LEU A 104 -19.07 4.47 11.07
CA LEU A 104 -18.50 5.10 12.25
C LEU A 104 -19.39 6.25 12.69
N LYS A 105 -19.46 6.42 14.00
CA LYS A 105 -20.04 7.58 14.66
C LYS A 105 -18.96 8.33 15.44
N ASP A 106 -19.25 9.56 15.84
CA ASP A 106 -18.33 10.37 16.63
C ASP A 106 -17.77 9.59 17.83
N GLY A 107 -16.46 9.58 17.97
CA GLY A 107 -15.75 8.89 19.03
C GLY A 107 -15.38 7.42 18.74
N ASP A 108 -15.97 6.79 17.72
CA ASP A 108 -15.59 5.42 17.32
C ASP A 108 -14.11 5.37 16.86
N GLN A 109 -13.48 4.22 17.06
CA GLN A 109 -12.09 4.03 16.67
C GLN A 109 -11.94 2.81 15.76
N ILE A 110 -10.97 2.88 14.86
CA ILE A 110 -10.51 1.75 14.04
C ILE A 110 -9.11 1.39 14.53
N ASP A 111 -8.93 0.20 15.07
CA ASP A 111 -7.64 -0.34 15.49
C ASP A 111 -7.17 -1.41 14.51
N ILE A 112 -6.24 -1.08 13.64
CA ILE A 112 -5.65 -2.01 12.68
C ILE A 112 -4.43 -2.67 13.30
N ILE A 113 -4.60 -3.93 13.73
CA ILE A 113 -3.64 -4.65 14.57
C ILE A 113 -2.50 -5.21 13.75
N SER A 114 -2.82 -5.94 12.69
CA SER A 114 -1.78 -6.62 11.87
C SER A 114 -2.28 -7.00 10.50
N VAL A 115 -1.35 -7.12 9.56
CA VAL A 115 -1.57 -7.75 8.25
C VAL A 115 -1.06 -9.17 8.30
N LEU A 116 -1.89 -10.14 7.87
CA LEU A 116 -1.60 -11.57 7.91
C LEU A 116 -1.25 -12.09 6.51
N ASN A 117 -0.23 -12.94 6.41
CA ASN A 117 0.13 -13.62 5.15
C ASN A 117 0.31 -12.69 3.93
N SER A 118 0.43 -11.39 4.18
CA SER A 118 0.71 -10.37 3.17
C SER A 118 1.44 -9.20 3.84
N VAL A 119 1.84 -8.19 3.07
CA VAL A 119 2.54 -7.01 3.60
C VAL A 119 1.59 -5.84 3.74
N TYR A 120 0.71 -5.63 2.77
CA TYR A 120 -0.10 -4.41 2.64
C TYR A 120 -1.57 -4.65 2.92
N GLY A 121 -2.19 -3.66 3.57
CA GLY A 121 -3.62 -3.51 3.74
C GLY A 121 -4.07 -2.11 3.36
N TYR A 122 -5.37 -1.95 3.12
CA TYR A 122 -5.98 -0.69 2.66
C TYR A 122 -7.18 -0.32 3.53
N LEU A 123 -7.21 0.93 3.97
CA LEU A 123 -8.37 1.57 4.58
C LEU A 123 -8.96 2.56 3.59
N ALA A 124 -10.19 2.31 3.19
CA ALA A 124 -11.01 3.19 2.38
C ALA A 124 -12.06 3.89 3.25
N VAL A 125 -12.37 5.14 2.92
CA VAL A 125 -13.51 5.87 3.45
C VAL A 125 -14.32 6.42 2.29
N GLU A 126 -15.63 6.43 2.38
CA GLU A 126 -16.54 6.91 1.34
C GLU A 126 -16.23 8.37 0.98
N GLY A 127 -16.01 8.63 -0.32
CA GLY A 127 -15.53 9.91 -0.83
C GLY A 127 -14.01 10.14 -0.70
N GLY A 128 -13.28 9.20 -0.09
CA GLY A 128 -11.83 9.26 0.05
C GLY A 128 -11.33 10.27 1.10
N PHE A 129 -10.04 10.44 1.14
CA PHE A 129 -9.35 11.35 2.05
C PHE A 129 -8.99 12.66 1.35
N LYS A 130 -9.19 13.77 2.05
CA LYS A 130 -8.77 15.09 1.57
C LYS A 130 -7.26 15.24 1.79
N THR A 131 -6.52 15.30 0.71
CA THR A 131 -5.05 15.43 0.76
C THR A 131 -4.53 16.17 -0.47
N ASP A 132 -3.28 16.63 -0.40
CA ASP A 132 -2.63 17.34 -1.48
C ASP A 132 -2.29 16.42 -2.65
N LEU A 133 -2.39 16.94 -3.85
CA LEU A 133 -2.00 16.27 -5.08
C LEU A 133 -0.65 16.80 -5.56
N SER A 134 0.23 15.90 -5.96
CA SER A 134 1.47 16.22 -6.67
C SER A 134 1.43 15.53 -8.04
N PHE A 135 1.49 16.33 -9.09
CA PHE A 135 1.37 15.86 -10.48
C PHE A 135 0.10 15.01 -10.71
N GLY A 136 -1.03 15.47 -10.18
CA GLY A 136 -2.34 14.83 -10.35
C GLY A 136 -2.56 13.54 -9.55
N SER A 137 -1.71 13.24 -8.57
CA SER A 137 -1.82 12.05 -7.71
C SER A 137 -1.59 12.39 -6.24
N SER A 138 -2.37 11.78 -5.37
CA SER A 138 -2.20 11.80 -3.91
C SER A 138 -1.19 10.78 -3.41
N SER A 139 -0.72 9.86 -4.27
CA SER A 139 0.23 8.82 -3.87
C SER A 139 1.46 9.41 -3.21
N THR A 140 1.64 9.09 -1.93
CA THR A 140 2.80 9.50 -1.14
C THR A 140 4.05 8.78 -1.63
N ASN A 141 5.07 9.56 -2.02
CA ASN A 141 6.42 9.09 -2.29
C ASN A 141 7.38 9.74 -1.32
N THR A 142 7.81 9.01 -0.30
CA THR A 142 8.66 9.55 0.77
C THR A 142 10.07 9.90 0.32
N ASN A 143 10.58 9.26 -0.73
CA ASN A 143 11.92 9.54 -1.26
C ASN A 143 11.97 10.83 -2.05
N ALA A 144 10.88 11.14 -2.77
CA ALA A 144 10.77 12.35 -3.59
C ALA A 144 10.02 13.49 -2.87
N SER A 145 9.51 13.26 -1.64
CA SER A 145 8.68 14.18 -0.87
C SER A 145 7.47 14.71 -1.68
N LEU A 146 6.75 13.78 -2.33
CA LEU A 146 5.61 14.08 -3.20
C LEU A 146 4.34 13.39 -2.73
N GLY A 147 3.19 13.98 -3.05
CA GLY A 147 1.86 13.44 -2.79
C GLY A 147 1.33 13.79 -1.40
N GLY A 148 0.37 13.02 -0.93
CA GLY A 148 -0.34 13.28 0.32
C GLY A 148 0.56 13.40 1.52
N ASN A 149 0.13 14.22 2.49
CA ASN A 149 0.88 14.57 3.69
C ASN A 149 2.27 15.16 3.38
N ASN A 150 2.37 16.01 2.35
CA ASN A 150 3.63 16.62 1.91
C ASN A 150 4.72 15.55 1.61
N GLY A 151 4.33 14.40 1.08
CA GLY A 151 5.23 13.30 0.80
C GLY A 151 5.76 12.56 2.04
N LYS A 152 5.13 12.73 3.20
CA LYS A 152 5.52 12.08 4.45
C LYS A 152 4.55 10.95 4.81
N LYS A 153 5.03 10.02 5.61
CA LYS A 153 4.16 9.04 6.27
C LYS A 153 3.23 9.74 7.26
N ILE A 154 2.09 9.13 7.51
CA ILE A 154 1.18 9.58 8.56
C ILE A 154 1.86 9.40 9.93
N SER A 155 1.75 10.41 10.78
CA SER A 155 2.30 10.49 12.12
C SER A 155 1.20 10.65 13.18
N ASP A 156 1.56 10.49 14.44
CA ASP A 156 0.65 10.61 15.60
C ASP A 156 0.12 12.04 15.83
N THR A 157 0.75 13.04 15.22
CA THR A 157 0.31 14.43 15.30
C THR A 157 -0.63 14.83 14.16
N ASP A 158 -0.84 13.94 13.18
CA ASP A 158 -1.61 14.27 11.98
C ASP A 158 -3.11 14.19 12.23
N GLN A 159 -3.83 15.08 11.56
CA GLN A 159 -5.27 15.05 11.42
C GLN A 159 -5.63 14.66 9.99
N ILE A 160 -6.34 13.55 9.83
CA ILE A 160 -6.72 13.01 8.54
C ILE A 160 -8.13 13.48 8.19
N THR A 161 -8.26 14.47 7.33
CA THR A 161 -9.55 15.03 6.90
C THR A 161 -10.19 14.16 5.82
N LEU A 162 -11.50 13.96 5.92
CA LEU A 162 -12.30 13.20 4.96
C LEU A 162 -12.95 14.15 3.95
N ASN A 163 -13.16 13.66 2.74
CA ASN A 163 -14.08 14.31 1.81
C ASN A 163 -15.52 14.02 2.26
N ASN A 164 -16.36 15.05 2.26
CA ASN A 164 -17.77 14.86 2.60
C ASN A 164 -18.50 14.28 1.38
N LYS A 165 -19.00 13.06 1.50
CA LYS A 165 -19.91 12.45 0.53
C LYS A 165 -21.18 12.04 1.25
N ASN A 166 -22.32 12.27 0.63
CA ASN A 166 -23.61 11.80 1.18
C ASN A 166 -23.67 10.28 1.08
N SER A 167 -23.75 9.63 2.20
CA SER A 167 -23.75 8.18 2.31
C SER A 167 -25.09 7.58 1.89
N ASN A 168 -25.07 6.57 1.03
CA ASN A 168 -26.20 5.64 0.90
C ASN A 168 -26.14 4.62 2.03
N ASN A 169 -27.23 4.48 2.79
CA ASN A 169 -27.29 3.64 4.00
C ASN A 169 -27.16 2.12 3.76
N LEU A 170 -26.52 1.69 2.69
CA LEU A 170 -26.32 0.28 2.37
C LEU A 170 -24.91 -0.18 2.73
N THR A 171 -24.81 -1.16 3.61
CA THR A 171 -23.55 -1.91 3.82
C THR A 171 -23.36 -2.91 2.70
N LYS A 172 -22.11 -3.02 2.22
CA LYS A 172 -21.72 -4.00 1.20
C LYS A 172 -20.75 -5.00 1.80
N LYS A 173 -20.84 -6.22 1.32
CA LYS A 173 -19.87 -7.28 1.60
C LYS A 173 -19.49 -7.97 0.29
N LEU A 174 -18.22 -8.23 0.09
CA LEU A 174 -17.71 -9.03 -1.01
C LEU A 174 -17.29 -10.40 -0.48
N ASN A 175 -17.77 -11.46 -1.11
CA ASN A 175 -17.27 -12.81 -0.87
C ASN A 175 -15.95 -12.96 -1.61
N TYR A 176 -14.87 -12.44 -1.01
CA TYR A 176 -13.54 -12.52 -1.56
C TYR A 176 -12.73 -13.58 -0.85
N ILE A 177 -12.23 -14.55 -1.61
CA ILE A 177 -11.29 -15.54 -1.12
C ILE A 177 -9.90 -15.13 -1.57
N ASN A 178 -9.05 -14.79 -0.61
CA ASN A 178 -7.64 -14.56 -0.88
C ASN A 178 -6.97 -15.93 -1.08
N SER A 179 -6.81 -16.33 -2.34
CA SER A 179 -6.16 -17.61 -2.67
C SER A 179 -4.68 -17.55 -2.27
N LYS A 180 -4.21 -18.55 -1.54
CA LYS A 180 -2.79 -18.73 -1.25
C LYS A 180 -2.04 -18.90 -2.57
N ILE A 181 -1.07 -18.03 -2.82
CA ILE A 181 -0.17 -18.15 -3.97
C ILE A 181 0.93 -19.14 -3.58
N GLU A 182 0.97 -20.30 -4.24
CA GLU A 182 1.99 -21.33 -3.97
C GLU A 182 3.25 -21.12 -4.81
N TYR A 183 3.13 -20.45 -5.95
CA TYR A 183 4.25 -20.17 -6.85
C TYR A 183 4.10 -18.81 -7.55
N ILE A 184 5.21 -18.18 -7.83
CA ILE A 184 5.27 -16.94 -8.60
C ILE A 184 5.70 -17.30 -10.03
N ARG A 185 4.85 -17.01 -11.01
CA ARG A 185 5.18 -17.19 -12.42
C ARG A 185 6.04 -16.04 -12.91
N VAL A 186 7.15 -16.36 -13.54
CA VAL A 186 8.09 -15.38 -14.09
C VAL A 186 8.32 -15.63 -15.59
N ILE A 187 8.67 -14.59 -16.31
CA ILE A 187 9.09 -14.66 -17.72
C ILE A 187 10.53 -14.20 -17.85
N LYS A 188 11.22 -14.73 -18.84
CA LYS A 188 12.60 -14.32 -19.16
C LYS A 188 12.56 -12.89 -19.69
N ALA A 189 13.34 -11.99 -19.06
CA ALA A 189 13.50 -10.61 -19.50
C ALA A 189 14.76 -10.45 -20.36
N THR A 190 15.01 -9.25 -20.90
CA THR A 190 16.10 -8.92 -21.83
C THR A 190 17.47 -9.37 -21.35
N ASN A 191 17.75 -9.23 -20.06
CA ASN A 191 19.06 -9.53 -19.46
C ASN A 191 19.22 -10.97 -18.99
N TYR A 192 18.21 -11.84 -19.22
CA TYR A 192 18.28 -13.25 -18.80
C TYR A 192 19.52 -13.99 -19.35
N ASN A 193 19.90 -13.69 -20.59
CA ASN A 193 21.04 -14.34 -21.25
C ASN A 193 22.41 -13.88 -20.71
N TYR A 194 22.45 -12.84 -19.89
CA TYR A 194 23.70 -12.39 -19.25
C TYR A 194 24.13 -13.31 -18.11
N PHE A 195 23.23 -14.12 -17.57
CA PHE A 195 23.53 -15.02 -16.46
C PHE A 195 24.08 -16.36 -16.96
N THR A 196 25.01 -16.94 -16.17
CA THR A 196 25.50 -18.29 -16.41
C THR A 196 24.37 -19.30 -16.28
N ASP A 197 24.50 -20.46 -16.92
CA ASP A 197 23.46 -21.51 -16.83
C ASP A 197 23.34 -22.08 -15.41
N ILE A 198 24.43 -22.11 -14.64
CA ILE A 198 24.41 -22.46 -13.22
C ILE A 198 23.54 -21.44 -12.45
N SER A 199 23.75 -20.14 -12.64
CA SER A 199 22.98 -19.10 -11.98
C SER A 199 21.50 -19.13 -12.37
N LYS A 200 21.18 -19.41 -13.62
CA LYS A 200 19.80 -19.60 -14.08
C LYS A 200 19.13 -20.78 -13.38
N ASN A 201 19.83 -21.89 -13.24
CA ASN A 201 19.35 -23.07 -12.52
C ASN A 201 19.19 -22.78 -11.03
N ASP A 202 20.17 -22.16 -10.38
CA ASP A 202 20.15 -21.81 -8.97
C ASP A 202 18.98 -20.88 -8.62
N PHE A 203 18.64 -19.93 -9.52
CA PHE A 203 17.51 -19.05 -9.33
C PHE A 203 16.17 -19.77 -9.16
N PHE A 204 15.96 -20.90 -9.85
CA PHE A 204 14.73 -21.67 -9.79
C PHE A 204 14.75 -22.82 -8.77
N THR A 205 15.94 -23.26 -8.34
CA THR A 205 16.07 -24.46 -7.49
C THR A 205 16.55 -24.17 -6.07
N LYS A 206 17.13 -22.99 -5.83
CA LYS A 206 17.64 -22.61 -4.50
C LYS A 206 16.68 -21.70 -3.77
N GLU A 207 16.80 -21.67 -2.46
CA GLU A 207 16.01 -20.79 -1.60
C GLU A 207 16.61 -19.37 -1.55
N PHE A 208 15.71 -18.38 -1.56
CA PHE A 208 16.02 -16.97 -1.35
C PHE A 208 15.16 -16.42 -0.23
N ILE A 209 15.78 -15.65 0.65
CA ILE A 209 15.12 -15.05 1.82
C ILE A 209 14.93 -13.57 1.58
N VAL A 210 13.73 -13.04 1.81
CA VAL A 210 13.46 -11.61 1.75
C VAL A 210 14.21 -10.91 2.87
N SER A 211 15.11 -9.98 2.52
CA SER A 211 15.94 -9.27 3.47
C SER A 211 15.19 -8.12 4.15
N LYS A 212 15.70 -7.67 5.30
CA LYS A 212 15.20 -6.48 6.02
C LYS A 212 15.35 -5.16 5.24
N PHE A 213 16.12 -5.15 4.15
CA PHE A 213 16.33 -3.99 3.30
C PHE A 213 15.33 -3.91 2.13
N SER A 214 14.24 -4.68 2.20
CA SER A 214 13.13 -4.61 1.24
C SER A 214 12.22 -3.44 1.55
N ASP A 215 11.78 -2.73 0.50
CA ASP A 215 10.86 -1.59 0.61
C ASP A 215 9.83 -1.59 -0.54
N ARG A 216 9.08 -0.48 -0.68
CA ARG A 216 8.12 -0.33 -1.78
C ARG A 216 8.74 -0.29 -3.18
N MET A 217 10.02 0.01 -3.29
CA MET A 217 10.72 0.04 -4.59
C MET A 217 11.16 -1.34 -5.05
N GLY A 218 11.36 -2.28 -4.11
CA GLY A 218 11.72 -3.64 -4.45
C GLY A 218 12.05 -4.51 -3.25
N MET A 219 11.93 -5.80 -3.45
CA MET A 219 12.34 -6.81 -2.48
C MET A 219 13.80 -7.18 -2.72
N ARG A 220 14.64 -6.97 -1.72
CA ARG A 220 16.01 -7.45 -1.74
C ARG A 220 16.05 -8.87 -1.20
N LEU A 221 16.53 -9.79 -2.02
CA LEU A 221 16.65 -11.20 -1.67
C LEU A 221 18.08 -11.52 -1.24
N SER A 222 18.24 -12.32 -0.20
CA SER A 222 19.49 -12.92 0.24
C SER A 222 19.47 -14.40 -0.15
N GLY A 223 20.51 -14.89 -0.78
CA GLY A 223 20.60 -16.27 -1.29
C GLY A 223 21.91 -16.52 -2.02
N PRO A 224 21.98 -17.55 -2.86
CA PRO A 224 23.15 -17.84 -3.67
C PRO A 224 23.55 -16.66 -4.56
N ILE A 225 24.86 -16.47 -4.74
CA ILE A 225 25.38 -15.44 -5.64
C ILE A 225 25.13 -15.89 -7.08
N LEU A 226 24.29 -15.13 -7.80
CA LEU A 226 24.04 -15.37 -9.21
C LEU A 226 25.09 -14.66 -10.07
N LYS A 227 25.96 -15.42 -10.70
CA LYS A 227 27.04 -14.91 -11.56
C LYS A 227 26.53 -14.57 -12.96
N ASN A 228 27.05 -13.51 -13.55
CA ASN A 228 26.81 -13.15 -14.94
C ASN A 228 28.09 -13.30 -15.78
N ASN A 229 27.92 -13.38 -17.10
CA ASN A 229 29.00 -13.51 -18.09
C ASN A 229 29.38 -12.15 -18.70
N VAL A 230 28.76 -11.06 -18.29
CA VAL A 230 28.96 -9.72 -18.81
C VAL A 230 29.58 -8.84 -17.72
N SER A 231 29.99 -7.63 -18.08
CA SER A 231 30.51 -6.64 -17.15
C SER A 231 29.54 -6.38 -15.99
N THR A 232 30.11 -6.06 -14.83
CA THR A 232 29.32 -5.64 -13.63
C THR A 232 28.52 -4.36 -13.86
N ASN A 233 28.87 -3.58 -14.89
CA ASN A 233 28.18 -2.34 -15.27
C ASN A 233 27.42 -2.57 -16.57
N ILE A 234 26.11 -2.62 -16.51
CA ILE A 234 25.23 -2.56 -17.68
C ILE A 234 24.67 -1.15 -17.82
N ARG A 235 24.29 -0.75 -19.03
CA ARG A 235 23.60 0.51 -19.25
C ARG A 235 22.28 0.52 -18.47
N SER A 236 21.93 1.70 -17.92
CA SER A 236 20.62 1.90 -17.31
C SER A 236 19.53 1.69 -18.36
N GLU A 237 18.63 0.78 -18.09
CA GLU A 237 17.49 0.47 -18.94
C GLU A 237 16.18 0.84 -18.20
N GLY A 238 15.12 1.09 -18.97
CA GLY A 238 13.80 1.30 -18.42
C GLY A 238 13.30 0.03 -17.71
N ILE A 239 12.84 0.19 -16.48
CA ILE A 239 12.33 -0.91 -15.68
C ILE A 239 10.81 -0.91 -15.77
N ILE A 240 10.24 -2.03 -16.15
CA ILE A 240 8.80 -2.26 -16.07
C ILE A 240 8.47 -2.71 -14.65
N THR A 241 7.35 -2.25 -14.09
CA THR A 241 6.85 -2.72 -12.79
C THR A 241 6.85 -4.25 -12.76
N VAL A 242 7.42 -4.84 -11.69
CA VAL A 242 7.64 -6.29 -11.56
C VAL A 242 8.72 -6.84 -12.51
N SER A 243 9.81 -6.10 -12.70
CA SER A 243 11.03 -6.60 -13.36
C SER A 243 12.12 -6.90 -12.34
N TYR A 244 12.93 -7.92 -12.63
CA TYR A 244 14.21 -8.13 -11.94
C TYR A 244 15.23 -7.12 -12.45
N THR A 245 15.67 -6.20 -11.60
CA THR A 245 16.49 -5.09 -12.04
C THR A 245 17.94 -5.17 -11.63
N HIS A 246 18.27 -5.75 -10.50
CA HIS A 246 19.66 -5.91 -10.07
C HIS A 246 19.82 -7.05 -9.09
N LEU A 247 20.77 -7.91 -9.38
CA LEU A 247 21.56 -8.62 -8.38
C LEU A 247 22.76 -7.73 -8.07
N THR A 248 22.65 -6.83 -7.12
CA THR A 248 23.80 -6.09 -6.63
C THR A 248 24.72 -7.06 -5.92
N LEU A 249 25.90 -7.26 -6.43
CA LEU A 249 27.00 -7.85 -5.69
C LEU A 249 27.22 -7.02 -4.42
N PRO A 250 27.46 -7.65 -3.25
CA PRO A 250 27.86 -6.91 -2.08
C PRO A 250 29.16 -6.16 -2.41
N THR A 251 29.11 -4.84 -2.44
CA THR A 251 30.32 -4.04 -2.44
C THR A 251 30.98 -4.27 -1.09
N SER A 252 32.07 -5.03 -1.10
CA SER A 252 33.00 -5.06 0.02
C SER A 252 33.52 -3.64 0.19
N ARG A 253 33.04 -2.92 1.19
CA ARG A 253 33.74 -1.76 1.71
C ARG A 253 34.90 -2.29 2.54
N SER A 254 36.10 -2.16 2.01
CA SER A 254 37.34 -2.12 2.78
C SER A 254 37.33 -0.95 3.74
#